data_d67905fb025d365aa80fbba267998396
#
_entry.id   d67905fb025d365aa80fbba267998396
#
_cell.length_a   1.000
_cell.length_b   1.000
_cell.length_c   1.000
_cell.angle_alpha   90.00
_cell.angle_beta   90.00
_cell.angle_gamma   90.00
#
_symmetry.space_group_name_H-M   'P 1'
#
loop_
_entity.id
_entity.type
_entity.pdbx_description
1 polymer ?
#
loop_
_entity_poly.entity_id
_entity_poly.type
_entity_poly.pdbx_seq_one_letter_code
_entity_poly.pdbx_strand_id
1 'polypeptide(L)'
;MTRVVGKWVTLRAFREDEFERVLQAAQAAPVGDGIHWGPRDPEPVRQKIEASGTWHDGWIEFAIEAEGRVVGEVQARSIRKAMPVGVFELGVEIYDDADRGRGLGAEAVKEITAYLFRDEAATRVQVSTDVENLGMRTVAERLGFTFEGVQRGFMPSSAGPRDYAMYGVTRADHEQRATRT
;
A
#
# COMPACT_ATOMS: atom_id res chain seq x y z
N MET A 1 -13.24 4.86 13.11
CA MET A 1 -12.06 4.32 12.43
C MET A 1 -12.50 3.31 11.38
N THR A 2 -11.98 3.44 10.19
CA THR A 2 -12.32 2.56 9.05
C THR A 2 -11.76 1.16 9.27
N ARG A 3 -12.56 0.14 8.94
CA ARG A 3 -12.17 -1.27 8.96
C ARG A 3 -12.66 -1.95 7.70
N VAL A 4 -11.77 -2.64 6.98
CA VAL A 4 -12.09 -3.38 5.76
C VAL A 4 -11.76 -4.85 5.99
N VAL A 5 -12.75 -5.72 5.81
CA VAL A 5 -12.62 -7.16 6.10
C VAL A 5 -12.54 -7.93 4.78
N GLY A 6 -11.40 -8.54 4.52
CA GLY A 6 -11.16 -9.47 3.44
C GLY A 6 -11.33 -10.93 3.89
N LYS A 7 -10.94 -11.85 3.03
CA LYS A 7 -11.03 -13.30 3.30
C LYS A 7 -9.92 -13.79 4.26
N TRP A 8 -8.70 -13.31 4.07
CA TRP A 8 -7.52 -13.73 4.82
C TRP A 8 -6.92 -12.59 5.67
N VAL A 9 -7.26 -11.34 5.33
CA VAL A 9 -6.73 -10.16 6.02
C VAL A 9 -7.87 -9.24 6.47
N THR A 10 -7.60 -8.48 7.53
CA THR A 10 -8.40 -7.32 7.93
C THR A 10 -7.51 -6.09 7.88
N LEU A 11 -7.96 -5.05 7.19
CA LEU A 11 -7.34 -3.73 7.23
C LEU A 11 -8.02 -2.93 8.34
N ARG A 12 -7.23 -2.46 9.31
CA ARG A 12 -7.72 -1.72 10.48
C ARG A 12 -6.69 -0.69 10.94
N ALA A 13 -7.10 0.18 11.84
CA ALA A 13 -6.12 1.01 12.56
C ALA A 13 -5.13 0.12 13.30
N PHE A 14 -3.88 0.59 13.43
CA PHE A 14 -2.91 -0.02 14.34
C PHE A 14 -3.42 0.08 15.78
N ARG A 15 -2.95 -0.83 16.63
CA ARG A 15 -3.14 -0.78 18.09
C ARG A 15 -1.89 -0.20 18.74
N GLU A 16 -2.05 0.41 19.89
CA GLU A 16 -0.93 0.99 20.63
C GLU A 16 0.10 -0.06 21.05
N ASP A 17 -0.36 -1.27 21.39
CA ASP A 17 0.51 -2.39 21.76
C ASP A 17 1.30 -2.99 20.58
N GLU A 18 1.03 -2.56 19.35
CA GLU A 18 1.76 -2.95 18.14
C GLU A 18 2.95 -2.02 17.83
N PHE A 19 3.15 -0.96 18.61
CA PHE A 19 4.17 0.07 18.36
C PHE A 19 5.57 -0.52 18.16
N GLU A 20 6.02 -1.38 19.07
CA GLU A 20 7.37 -1.97 19.00
C GLU A 20 7.54 -2.81 17.73
N ARG A 21 6.50 -3.52 17.32
CA ARG A 21 6.49 -4.32 16.08
C ARG A 21 6.62 -3.46 14.84
N VAL A 22 5.86 -2.37 14.78
CA VAL A 22 5.88 -1.43 13.65
C VAL A 22 7.22 -0.71 13.57
N LEU A 23 7.74 -0.26 14.72
CA LEU A 23 9.06 0.40 14.81
C LEU A 23 10.18 -0.54 14.34
N GLN A 24 10.17 -1.79 14.82
CA GLN A 24 11.15 -2.79 14.40
C GLN A 24 11.11 -3.05 12.89
N ALA A 25 9.92 -3.19 12.32
CA ALA A 25 9.76 -3.39 10.87
C ALA A 25 10.29 -2.18 10.09
N ALA A 26 9.94 -0.97 10.50
CA ALA A 26 10.40 0.27 9.88
C ALA A 26 11.92 0.42 9.92
N GLN A 27 12.56 0.02 11.03
CA GLN A 27 14.02 0.09 11.20
C GLN A 27 14.76 -1.01 10.43
N ALA A 28 14.14 -2.19 10.27
CA ALA A 28 14.72 -3.31 9.54
C ALA A 28 14.69 -3.12 8.02
N ALA A 29 13.77 -2.28 7.52
CA ALA A 29 13.66 -2.02 6.09
C ALA A 29 14.95 -1.37 5.54
N PRO A 30 15.42 -1.76 4.33
CA PRO A 30 16.63 -1.20 3.73
C PRO A 30 16.58 0.33 3.60
N VAL A 31 17.64 1.01 3.96
CA VAL A 31 17.76 2.47 3.81
C VAL A 31 18.09 2.81 2.36
N GLY A 32 17.29 3.67 1.74
CA GLY A 32 17.59 4.21 0.41
C GLY A 32 17.20 3.32 -0.77
N ASP A 33 16.53 2.20 -0.52
CA ASP A 33 16.07 1.31 -1.60
C ASP A 33 14.64 1.63 -2.08
N GLY A 34 14.06 2.74 -1.61
CA GLY A 34 12.72 3.19 -2.01
C GLY A 34 11.57 2.25 -1.61
N ILE A 35 11.86 1.22 -0.81
CA ILE A 35 10.88 0.20 -0.43
C ILE A 35 10.06 0.66 0.78
N HIS A 36 10.70 1.36 1.73
CA HIS A 36 10.02 1.87 2.92
C HIS A 36 9.83 3.39 2.83
N TRP A 37 8.58 3.84 2.85
CA TRP A 37 8.20 5.25 2.77
C TRP A 37 7.78 5.86 4.11
N GLY A 38 7.72 5.02 5.13
CA GLY A 38 7.26 5.42 6.46
C GLY A 38 8.37 5.98 7.35
N PRO A 39 7.98 6.53 8.50
CA PRO A 39 8.90 7.00 9.52
C PRO A 39 9.67 5.84 10.16
N ARG A 40 10.91 6.11 10.57
CA ARG A 40 11.80 5.14 11.23
C ARG A 40 12.13 5.51 12.69
N ASP A 41 11.83 6.74 13.06
CA ASP A 41 12.05 7.22 14.42
C ASP A 41 10.82 6.93 15.29
N PRO A 42 11.00 6.71 16.61
CA PRO A 42 9.91 6.33 17.50
C PRO A 42 8.73 7.29 17.52
N GLU A 43 8.99 8.59 17.59
CA GLU A 43 7.92 9.59 17.69
C GLU A 43 7.06 9.69 16.42
N PRO A 44 7.63 9.82 15.21
CA PRO A 44 6.84 9.76 13.97
C PRO A 44 6.10 8.43 13.76
N VAL A 45 6.66 7.29 14.20
CA VAL A 45 5.96 5.99 14.16
C VAL A 45 4.75 5.99 15.10
N ARG A 46 4.86 6.60 16.28
CA ARG A 46 3.73 6.75 17.20
C ARG A 46 2.61 7.60 16.60
N GLN A 47 2.96 8.74 16.01
CA GLN A 47 2.00 9.61 15.31
C GLN A 47 1.29 8.89 14.16
N LYS A 48 2.02 8.08 13.39
CA LYS A 48 1.47 7.23 12.34
C LYS A 48 0.44 6.23 12.91
N ILE A 49 0.74 5.57 14.02
CA ILE A 49 -0.17 4.63 14.68
C ILE A 49 -1.44 5.33 15.15
N GLU A 50 -1.31 6.49 15.80
CA GLU A 50 -2.43 7.28 16.29
C GLU A 50 -3.35 7.78 15.15
N ALA A 51 -2.78 8.18 14.00
CA ALA A 51 -3.52 8.65 12.85
C ALA A 51 -4.13 7.53 11.99
N SER A 52 -3.69 6.28 12.18
CA SER A 52 -4.06 5.14 11.33
C SER A 52 -5.57 4.88 11.29
N GLY A 53 -6.06 4.34 10.17
CA GLY A 53 -7.47 4.07 9.95
C GLY A 53 -8.35 5.31 9.70
N THR A 54 -7.74 6.50 9.62
CA THR A 54 -8.42 7.76 9.26
C THR A 54 -7.58 8.56 8.26
N TRP A 55 -8.25 9.37 7.43
CA TRP A 55 -7.55 10.26 6.51
C TRP A 55 -6.85 11.38 7.27
N HIS A 56 -5.56 11.54 7.03
CA HIS A 56 -4.70 12.54 7.62
C HIS A 56 -3.73 13.08 6.56
N ASP A 57 -3.74 14.38 6.32
CA ASP A 57 -2.88 15.06 5.33
C ASP A 57 -2.81 14.42 3.94
N GLY A 58 -3.92 13.81 3.50
CA GLY A 58 -4.01 13.11 2.22
C GLY A 58 -3.50 11.68 2.25
N TRP A 59 -3.25 11.12 3.42
CA TRP A 59 -2.87 9.73 3.65
C TRP A 59 -3.91 8.99 4.47
N ILE A 60 -4.07 7.71 4.20
CA ILE A 60 -4.69 6.76 5.10
C ILE A 60 -3.81 5.52 5.17
N GLU A 61 -3.58 5.02 6.38
CA GLU A 61 -2.74 3.86 6.63
C GLU A 61 -3.49 2.84 7.46
N PHE A 62 -3.30 1.57 7.12
CA PHE A 62 -3.90 0.45 7.82
C PHE A 62 -2.86 -0.60 8.18
N ALA A 63 -3.00 -1.16 9.36
CA ALA A 63 -2.40 -2.45 9.69
C ALA A 63 -3.05 -3.54 8.82
N ILE A 64 -2.25 -4.43 8.28
CA ILE A 64 -2.71 -5.69 7.69
C ILE A 64 -2.69 -6.72 8.82
N GLU A 65 -3.88 -7.09 9.32
CA GLU A 65 -4.02 -8.15 10.32
C GLU A 65 -4.32 -9.47 9.61
N ALA A 66 -3.57 -10.50 9.93
CA ALA A 66 -3.82 -11.89 9.56
C ALA A 66 -3.54 -12.81 10.75
N GLU A 67 -4.36 -13.84 10.95
CA GLU A 67 -4.19 -14.81 12.04
C GLU A 67 -4.07 -14.15 13.43
N GLY A 68 -4.79 -13.02 13.64
CA GLY A 68 -4.83 -12.29 14.92
C GLY A 68 -3.63 -11.40 15.24
N ARG A 69 -2.67 -11.24 14.31
CA ARG A 69 -1.49 -10.38 14.47
C ARG A 69 -1.29 -9.43 13.29
N VAL A 70 -0.55 -8.35 13.49
CA VAL A 70 -0.11 -7.47 12.41
C VAL A 70 1.02 -8.15 11.62
N VAL A 71 0.83 -8.25 10.30
CA VAL A 71 1.78 -8.88 9.37
C VAL A 71 2.39 -7.89 8.39
N GLY A 72 1.87 -6.67 8.36
CA GLY A 72 2.30 -5.63 7.44
C GLY A 72 1.41 -4.41 7.51
N GLU A 73 1.57 -3.55 6.53
CA GLU A 73 0.79 -2.34 6.37
C GLU A 73 0.41 -2.08 4.92
N VAL A 74 -0.68 -1.35 4.72
CA VAL A 74 -1.09 -0.83 3.43
C VAL A 74 -1.56 0.59 3.58
N GLN A 75 -1.19 1.44 2.63
CA GLN A 75 -1.51 2.85 2.64
C GLN A 75 -2.08 3.30 1.30
N ALA A 76 -2.90 4.33 1.33
CA ALA A 76 -3.30 5.10 0.16
C ALA A 76 -2.98 6.57 0.37
N ARG A 77 -2.50 7.22 -0.69
CA ARG A 77 -2.24 8.66 -0.69
C ARG A 77 -2.99 9.36 -1.81
N SER A 78 -3.55 10.52 -1.49
CA SER A 78 -4.17 11.44 -2.42
C SER A 78 -3.69 12.85 -2.11
N ILE A 79 -2.48 13.18 -2.54
CA ILE A 79 -1.86 14.47 -2.29
C ILE A 79 -2.48 15.49 -3.23
N ARG A 80 -3.51 16.21 -2.78
CA ARG A 80 -4.30 17.15 -3.60
C ARG A 80 -3.49 18.22 -4.35
N LYS A 81 -2.27 18.54 -3.89
CA LYS A 81 -1.37 19.47 -4.56
C LYS A 81 -0.58 18.83 -5.70
N ALA A 82 -0.49 17.51 -5.74
CA ALA A 82 0.32 16.74 -6.70
C ALA A 82 -0.51 15.78 -7.57
N MET A 83 -1.74 15.47 -7.15
CA MET A 83 -2.60 14.52 -7.85
C MET A 83 -3.99 15.11 -8.10
N PRO A 84 -4.65 14.77 -9.21
CA PRO A 84 -6.05 15.12 -9.45
C PRO A 84 -6.96 14.52 -8.37
N VAL A 85 -8.10 15.18 -8.13
CA VAL A 85 -9.13 14.66 -7.20
C VAL A 85 -9.62 13.29 -7.66
N GLY A 86 -9.72 12.34 -6.73
CA GLY A 86 -10.14 10.96 -7.02
C GLY A 86 -9.03 10.05 -7.52
N VAL A 87 -7.78 10.54 -7.60
CA VAL A 87 -6.61 9.71 -7.90
C VAL A 87 -5.88 9.34 -6.61
N PHE A 88 -5.66 8.04 -6.41
CA PHE A 88 -4.99 7.49 -5.24
C PHE A 88 -3.81 6.61 -5.65
N GLU A 89 -2.72 6.69 -4.90
CA GLU A 89 -1.58 5.80 -5.06
C GLU A 89 -1.41 4.93 -3.83
N LEU A 90 -1.17 3.64 -4.05
CA LEU A 90 -1.03 2.64 -2.99
C LEU A 90 0.43 2.32 -2.69
N GLY A 91 0.70 2.04 -1.42
CA GLY A 91 1.88 1.34 -0.96
C GLY A 91 1.47 0.16 -0.08
N VAL A 92 2.22 -0.93 -0.13
CA VAL A 92 2.01 -2.13 0.69
C VAL A 92 3.34 -2.70 1.12
N GLU A 93 3.42 -3.10 2.39
CA GLU A 93 4.59 -3.77 2.95
C GLU A 93 4.15 -4.97 3.79
N ILE A 94 4.77 -6.12 3.56
CA ILE A 94 4.69 -7.29 4.45
C ILE A 94 6.00 -7.38 5.21
N TYR A 95 5.92 -7.35 6.53
CA TYR A 95 7.08 -7.18 7.40
C TYR A 95 8.03 -8.37 7.37
N ASP A 96 7.51 -9.58 7.56
CA ASP A 96 8.32 -10.79 7.66
C ASP A 96 8.37 -11.56 6.35
N ASP A 97 9.54 -12.11 6.02
CA ASP A 97 9.70 -12.99 4.86
C ASP A 97 8.82 -14.24 4.94
N ALA A 98 8.56 -14.76 6.14
CA ALA A 98 7.68 -15.90 6.36
C ALA A 98 6.21 -15.63 5.97
N ASP A 99 5.79 -14.37 5.96
CA ASP A 99 4.44 -13.95 5.56
C ASP A 99 4.35 -13.56 4.08
N ARG A 100 5.50 -13.36 3.43
CA ARG A 100 5.54 -13.08 1.98
C ARG A 100 5.19 -14.34 1.17
N GLY A 101 4.71 -14.13 -0.05
CA GLY A 101 4.31 -15.23 -0.93
C GLY A 101 3.01 -15.95 -0.55
N ARG A 102 2.41 -15.63 0.60
CA ARG A 102 1.14 -16.21 1.09
C ARG A 102 -0.12 -15.54 0.53
N GLY A 103 0.04 -14.52 -0.31
CA GLY A 103 -1.08 -13.77 -0.89
C GLY A 103 -1.64 -12.65 -0.01
N LEU A 104 -1.12 -12.45 1.22
CA LEU A 104 -1.64 -11.45 2.17
C LEU A 104 -1.55 -10.02 1.64
N GLY A 105 -0.40 -9.66 1.04
CA GLY A 105 -0.22 -8.35 0.41
C GLY A 105 -1.14 -8.14 -0.80
N ALA A 106 -1.34 -9.18 -1.60
CA ALA A 106 -2.25 -9.11 -2.75
C ALA A 106 -3.69 -8.88 -2.30
N GLU A 107 -4.13 -9.56 -1.26
CA GLU A 107 -5.46 -9.35 -0.71
C GLU A 107 -5.61 -7.96 -0.08
N ALA A 108 -4.60 -7.47 0.64
CA ALA A 108 -4.61 -6.12 1.19
C ALA A 108 -4.75 -5.05 0.09
N VAL A 109 -4.00 -5.18 -1.01
CA VAL A 109 -4.13 -4.28 -2.18
C VAL A 109 -5.52 -4.37 -2.80
N LYS A 110 -6.09 -5.57 -2.94
CA LYS A 110 -7.44 -5.76 -3.45
C LYS A 110 -8.47 -5.05 -2.57
N GLU A 111 -8.41 -5.27 -1.26
CA GLU A 111 -9.40 -4.75 -0.32
C GLU A 111 -9.31 -3.22 -0.17
N ILE A 112 -8.11 -2.63 -0.11
CA ILE A 112 -7.97 -1.16 -0.08
C ILE A 112 -8.43 -0.55 -1.41
N THR A 113 -8.15 -1.18 -2.55
CA THR A 113 -8.62 -0.72 -3.86
C THR A 113 -10.16 -0.70 -3.93
N ALA A 114 -10.81 -1.75 -3.46
CA ALA A 114 -12.27 -1.83 -3.39
C ALA A 114 -12.85 -0.75 -2.45
N TYR A 115 -12.23 -0.53 -1.29
CA TYR A 115 -12.60 0.53 -0.36
C TYR A 115 -12.53 1.91 -1.02
N LEU A 116 -11.43 2.22 -1.70
CA LEU A 116 -11.25 3.52 -2.35
C LEU A 116 -12.31 3.78 -3.44
N PHE A 117 -12.65 2.78 -4.25
CA PHE A 117 -13.69 2.92 -5.25
C PHE A 117 -15.09 3.02 -4.64
N ARG A 118 -15.38 2.29 -3.58
CA ARG A 118 -16.71 2.25 -2.95
C ARG A 118 -16.96 3.49 -2.06
N ASP A 119 -16.01 3.85 -1.20
CA ASP A 119 -16.22 4.78 -0.10
C ASP A 119 -15.54 6.14 -0.30
N GLU A 120 -14.47 6.21 -1.11
CA GLU A 120 -13.64 7.42 -1.28
C GLU A 120 -13.80 8.08 -2.67
N ALA A 121 -14.83 7.66 -3.41
CA ALA A 121 -15.13 8.18 -4.75
C ALA A 121 -13.91 8.17 -5.71
N ALA A 122 -13.01 7.18 -5.57
CA ALA A 122 -11.86 7.06 -6.45
C ALA A 122 -12.31 6.98 -7.92
N THR A 123 -11.63 7.70 -8.79
CA THR A 123 -11.74 7.56 -10.25
C THR A 123 -10.63 6.68 -10.81
N ARG A 124 -9.50 6.66 -10.08
CA ARG A 124 -8.30 5.91 -10.42
C ARG A 124 -7.54 5.51 -9.16
N VAL A 125 -7.03 4.30 -9.16
CA VAL A 125 -6.05 3.81 -8.17
C VAL A 125 -4.80 3.37 -8.93
N GLN A 126 -3.63 3.74 -8.44
CA GLN A 126 -2.35 3.42 -9.06
C GLN A 126 -1.35 2.85 -8.07
N VAL A 127 -0.34 2.18 -8.62
CA VAL A 127 0.82 1.64 -7.92
C VAL A 127 2.06 1.94 -8.74
N SER A 128 3.10 2.46 -8.09
CA SER A 128 4.44 2.50 -8.67
C SER A 128 5.35 1.56 -7.87
N THR A 129 6.14 0.76 -8.56
CA THR A 129 7.05 -0.20 -7.92
C THR A 129 8.32 -0.35 -8.73
N ASP A 130 9.40 -0.71 -8.06
CA ASP A 130 10.66 -1.01 -8.73
C ASP A 130 10.45 -2.04 -9.86
N VAL A 131 11.09 -1.83 -11.01
CA VAL A 131 10.99 -2.75 -12.15
C VAL A 131 11.45 -4.17 -11.81
N GLU A 132 12.33 -4.33 -10.82
CA GLU A 132 12.83 -5.61 -10.34
C GLU A 132 11.93 -6.25 -9.28
N ASN A 133 10.96 -5.51 -8.72
CA ASN A 133 10.00 -6.05 -7.76
C ASN A 133 8.93 -6.89 -8.47
N LEU A 134 9.32 -8.07 -8.95
CA LEU A 134 8.44 -9.00 -9.67
C LEU A 134 7.22 -9.41 -8.85
N GLY A 135 7.37 -9.47 -7.52
CA GLY A 135 6.26 -9.78 -6.61
C GLY A 135 5.12 -8.78 -6.72
N MET A 136 5.42 -7.47 -6.54
CA MET A 136 4.41 -6.42 -6.62
C MET A 136 3.85 -6.26 -8.04
N ARG A 137 4.68 -6.38 -9.07
CA ARG A 137 4.24 -6.36 -10.48
C ARG A 137 3.23 -7.46 -10.76
N THR A 138 3.53 -8.69 -10.33
CA THR A 138 2.60 -9.83 -10.43
C THR A 138 1.28 -9.58 -9.68
N VAL A 139 1.34 -8.99 -8.49
CA VAL A 139 0.15 -8.61 -7.73
C VAL A 139 -0.70 -7.60 -8.51
N ALA A 140 -0.10 -6.53 -9.00
CA ALA A 140 -0.80 -5.50 -9.77
C ALA A 140 -1.51 -6.10 -11.00
N GLU A 141 -0.80 -6.89 -11.80
CA GLU A 141 -1.35 -7.54 -13.01
C GLU A 141 -2.51 -8.49 -12.69
N ARG A 142 -2.36 -9.36 -11.68
CA ARG A 142 -3.43 -10.27 -11.24
C ARG A 142 -4.67 -9.56 -10.73
N LEU A 143 -4.49 -8.42 -10.07
CA LEU A 143 -5.59 -7.60 -9.59
C LEU A 143 -6.20 -6.70 -10.67
N GLY A 144 -5.60 -6.71 -11.89
CA GLY A 144 -6.11 -6.03 -13.05
C GLY A 144 -5.71 -4.59 -13.21
N PHE A 145 -4.66 -4.22 -12.55
CA PHE A 145 -3.99 -2.99 -12.90
C PHE A 145 -3.30 -3.14 -14.26
N THR A 146 -3.48 -2.15 -15.10
CA THR A 146 -2.84 -2.09 -16.41
C THR A 146 -1.44 -1.50 -16.25
N PHE A 147 -0.43 -2.14 -16.85
CA PHE A 147 0.91 -1.57 -16.96
C PHE A 147 0.88 -0.37 -17.92
N GLU A 148 1.35 0.78 -17.47
CA GLU A 148 1.30 2.04 -18.21
C GLU A 148 2.67 2.54 -18.67
N GLY A 149 3.75 1.94 -18.17
CA GLY A 149 5.10 2.30 -18.60
C GLY A 149 6.11 2.30 -17.47
N VAL A 150 7.34 2.71 -17.80
CA VAL A 150 8.46 2.81 -16.88
C VAL A 150 8.86 4.27 -16.67
N GLN A 151 8.91 4.67 -15.43
CA GLN A 151 9.46 5.93 -14.97
C GLN A 151 10.95 5.73 -14.72
N ARG A 152 11.79 6.17 -15.67
CA ARG A 152 13.25 5.98 -15.59
C ARG A 152 13.85 6.89 -14.54
N GLY A 153 14.75 6.34 -13.71
CA GLY A 153 15.46 7.07 -12.67
C GLY A 153 14.54 7.70 -11.61
N PHE A 154 13.36 7.13 -11.41
CA PHE A 154 12.32 7.71 -10.55
C PHE A 154 12.71 7.75 -9.07
N MET A 155 13.37 6.69 -8.59
CA MET A 155 13.70 6.56 -7.18
C MET A 155 15.21 6.66 -6.96
N PRO A 156 15.68 7.65 -6.16
CA PRO A 156 17.07 7.67 -5.71
C PRO A 156 17.39 6.45 -4.84
N SER A 157 18.55 5.84 -5.05
CA SER A 157 19.08 4.82 -4.15
C SER A 157 20.58 4.97 -3.95
N SER A 158 21.16 4.28 -2.97
CA SER A 158 22.59 4.27 -2.73
C SER A 158 23.40 3.68 -3.90
N ALA A 159 22.78 2.80 -4.70
CA ALA A 159 23.38 2.19 -5.88
C ALA A 159 23.14 2.99 -7.18
N GLY A 160 22.46 4.13 -7.08
CA GLY A 160 22.06 4.97 -8.22
C GLY A 160 20.54 5.01 -8.41
N PRO A 161 20.06 5.84 -9.37
CA PRO A 161 18.64 5.96 -9.65
C PRO A 161 18.04 4.63 -10.12
N ARG A 162 16.85 4.30 -9.60
CA ARG A 162 16.11 3.08 -9.96
C ARG A 162 14.88 3.42 -10.81
N ASP A 163 14.59 2.53 -11.74
CA ASP A 163 13.44 2.64 -12.61
C ASP A 163 12.19 2.03 -11.94
N TYR A 164 11.03 2.68 -12.11
CA TYR A 164 9.79 2.23 -11.53
C TYR A 164 8.74 1.92 -12.60
N ALA A 165 8.08 0.78 -12.46
CA ALA A 165 6.94 0.39 -13.27
C ALA A 165 5.67 1.01 -12.71
N MET A 166 4.93 1.74 -13.54
CA MET A 166 3.63 2.34 -13.19
C MET A 166 2.49 1.42 -13.63
N TYR A 167 1.57 1.19 -12.73
CA TYR A 167 0.34 0.43 -12.96
C TYR A 167 -0.87 1.25 -12.51
N GLY A 168 -1.96 1.18 -13.26
CA GLY A 168 -3.20 1.88 -12.92
C GLY A 168 -4.44 1.03 -13.17
N VAL A 169 -5.48 1.26 -12.38
CA VAL A 169 -6.83 0.75 -12.58
C VAL A 169 -7.81 1.89 -12.45
N THR A 170 -8.71 2.03 -13.42
CA THR A 170 -9.77 3.02 -13.41
C THR A 170 -11.04 2.45 -12.77
N ARG A 171 -11.98 3.34 -12.40
CA ARG A 171 -13.30 2.91 -11.95
C ARG A 171 -13.99 2.00 -12.96
N ALA A 172 -13.93 2.35 -14.23
CA ALA A 172 -14.54 1.55 -15.29
C ALA A 172 -13.95 0.14 -15.38
N ASP A 173 -12.63 -0.01 -15.27
CA ASP A 173 -11.96 -1.31 -15.24
C ASP A 173 -12.40 -2.14 -14.04
N HIS A 174 -12.49 -1.49 -12.87
CA HIS A 174 -12.91 -2.14 -11.62
C HIS A 174 -14.36 -2.65 -11.71
N GLU A 175 -15.29 -1.84 -12.20
CA GLU A 175 -16.70 -2.19 -12.37
C GLU A 175 -16.91 -3.31 -13.39
N GLN A 176 -16.19 -3.28 -14.53
CA GLN A 176 -16.25 -4.35 -15.54
C GLN A 176 -15.79 -5.71 -14.99
N ARG A 177 -14.82 -5.72 -14.09
CA ARG A 177 -14.35 -6.97 -13.44
C ARG A 177 -15.37 -7.51 -12.45
N ALA A 178 -15.99 -6.65 -11.65
CA ALA A 178 -17.01 -7.04 -10.69
C ALA A 178 -18.22 -7.71 -11.37
N THR A 179 -18.52 -7.36 -12.62
CA THR A 179 -19.62 -7.96 -13.39
C THR A 179 -19.27 -9.30 -14.06
N ARG A 180 -17.99 -9.70 -14.07
CA ARG A 180 -17.52 -10.95 -14.71
C ARG A 180 -17.24 -12.08 -13.71
N THR A 181 -17.34 -11.81 -12.42
CA THR A 181 -17.12 -12.77 -11.32
C THR A 181 -18.43 -13.17 -10.69
#